data_eaef66f73ec7b9dce35425aee9b5ce04
#
_entry.id   eaef66f73ec7b9dce35425aee9b5ce04
#
_cell.length_a   1.000
_cell.length_b   1.000
_cell.length_c   1.000
_cell.angle_alpha   90.00
_cell.angle_beta   90.00
_cell.angle_gamma   90.00
#
_symmetry.space_group_name_H-M   'P 1'
#
loop_
_entity.id
_entity.type
_entity.pdbx_description
1 polymer ?
#
loop_
_entity_poly.entity_id
_entity_poly.type
_entity_poly.pdbx_seq_one_letter_code
_entity_poly.pdbx_strand_id
1 'polypeptide(L)'
;MTSLERTDAERLVEMLVVGFGGLAAGVIASVLLGVVLGPLGVPLDDLAVGLVLSVVGLAIGFVATAIAYLRYRNLPLSSLRLERPTLLDLGWVVAGTLVLLGIALALGVLVELLPVSEPSEHQVFEIAEDRPEILLLMIPMSLLFVGPGEEVLFRGVIQTRLVEFYGDAVGIVVTSVVFAVAHLPAYAGEGVGISIAILFSLSIVIGWLYERTDNLVVPALVHGIYNAVLFATVYVTLTTDLF
;
A
#
# COMPACT_ATOMS: atom_id res chain seq x y z
N MET A 1 34.87 11.98 -14.93
CA MET A 1 34.35 12.35 -13.60
C MET A 1 34.10 11.05 -12.87
N THR A 2 34.90 10.72 -11.86
CA THR A 2 34.74 9.55 -11.00
C THR A 2 33.40 9.68 -10.28
N SER A 3 32.46 8.78 -10.55
CA SER A 3 31.25 8.64 -9.74
C SER A 3 31.72 8.25 -8.34
N LEU A 4 31.67 9.18 -7.39
CA LEU A 4 31.82 8.85 -5.98
C LEU A 4 30.79 7.74 -5.69
N GLU A 5 31.25 6.56 -5.28
CA GLU A 5 30.36 5.49 -4.88
C GLU A 5 29.51 6.01 -3.71
N ARG A 6 28.20 6.00 -3.89
CA ARG A 6 27.27 6.44 -2.84
C ARG A 6 27.42 5.54 -1.63
N THR A 7 27.40 6.14 -0.46
CA THR A 7 27.37 5.40 0.80
C THR A 7 26.04 4.69 1.00
N ASP A 8 26.00 3.67 1.84
CA ASP A 8 24.76 2.96 2.19
C ASP A 8 23.74 3.91 2.82
N ALA A 9 24.18 4.86 3.64
CA ALA A 9 23.32 5.88 4.22
C ALA A 9 22.65 6.77 3.16
N GLU A 10 23.38 7.19 2.12
CA GLU A 10 22.82 7.99 1.01
C GLU A 10 21.78 7.20 0.21
N ARG A 11 21.98 5.90 0.00
CA ARG A 11 21.01 5.03 -0.69
C ARG A 11 19.73 4.85 0.13
N LEU A 12 19.84 4.62 1.43
CA LEU A 12 18.71 4.52 2.33
C LEU A 12 17.93 5.83 2.41
N VAL A 13 18.63 6.96 2.57
CA VAL A 13 17.99 8.28 2.58
C VAL A 13 17.27 8.56 1.26
N GLU A 14 17.87 8.22 0.11
CA GLU A 14 17.23 8.36 -1.19
C GLU A 14 15.90 7.59 -1.24
N MET A 15 15.85 6.34 -0.77
CA MET A 15 14.61 5.54 -0.78
C MET A 15 13.57 6.06 0.20
N LEU A 16 13.98 6.57 1.36
CA LEU A 16 13.07 7.27 2.29
C LEU A 16 12.49 8.55 1.65
N VAL A 17 13.31 9.35 0.99
CA VAL A 17 12.85 10.56 0.26
C VAL A 17 11.88 10.19 -0.85
N VAL A 18 12.11 9.10 -1.58
CA VAL A 18 11.20 8.61 -2.62
C VAL A 18 9.87 8.16 -2.01
N GLY A 19 9.88 7.39 -0.92
CA GLY A 19 8.66 6.90 -0.26
C GLY A 19 7.81 8.03 0.31
N PHE A 20 8.39 8.87 1.18
CA PHE A 20 7.66 10.00 1.79
C PHE A 20 7.37 11.12 0.79
N GLY A 21 8.22 11.30 -0.23
CA GLY A 21 7.96 12.20 -1.35
C GLY A 21 6.74 11.76 -2.16
N GLY A 22 6.55 10.45 -2.34
CA GLY A 22 5.35 9.89 -2.95
C GLY A 22 4.07 10.19 -2.17
N LEU A 23 4.12 10.03 -0.83
CA LEU A 23 3.01 10.42 0.04
C LEU A 23 2.68 11.91 -0.08
N ALA A 24 3.70 12.76 0.03
CA ALA A 24 3.52 14.21 -0.10
C ALA A 24 2.94 14.59 -1.47
N ALA A 25 3.45 13.99 -2.55
CA ALA A 25 2.92 14.18 -3.90
C ALA A 25 1.46 13.72 -4.01
N GLY A 26 1.10 12.63 -3.34
CA GLY A 26 -0.28 12.12 -3.28
C GLY A 26 -1.23 13.09 -2.58
N VAL A 27 -0.84 13.62 -1.42
CA VAL A 27 -1.61 14.65 -0.70
C VAL A 27 -1.79 15.90 -1.57
N ILE A 28 -0.71 16.36 -2.22
CA ILE A 28 -0.79 17.50 -3.14
C ILE A 28 -1.75 17.20 -4.30
N ALA A 29 -1.68 16.01 -4.90
CA ALA A 29 -2.57 15.61 -5.98
C ALA A 29 -4.03 15.57 -5.53
N SER A 30 -4.32 15.06 -4.32
CA SER A 30 -5.68 15.06 -3.74
C SER A 30 -6.24 16.48 -3.60
N VAL A 31 -5.43 17.41 -3.08
CA VAL A 31 -5.82 18.83 -2.96
C VAL A 31 -6.05 19.45 -4.33
N LEU A 32 -5.17 19.21 -5.30
CA LEU A 32 -5.30 19.75 -6.67
C LEU A 32 -6.56 19.20 -7.36
N LEU A 33 -6.88 17.92 -7.18
CA LEU A 33 -8.14 17.33 -7.66
C LEU A 33 -9.34 18.08 -7.08
N GLY A 34 -9.35 18.34 -5.78
CA GLY A 34 -10.41 19.11 -5.13
C GLY A 34 -10.54 20.52 -5.68
N VAL A 35 -9.42 21.24 -5.87
CA VAL A 35 -9.40 22.61 -6.44
C VAL A 35 -9.95 22.62 -7.86
N VAL A 36 -9.67 21.59 -8.66
CA VAL A 36 -10.15 21.52 -10.06
C VAL A 36 -11.63 21.08 -10.11
N LEU A 37 -12.03 20.12 -9.29
CA LEU A 37 -13.37 19.50 -9.37
C LEU A 37 -14.44 20.28 -8.59
N GLY A 38 -14.07 21.01 -7.53
CA GLY A 38 -15.00 21.83 -6.76
C GLY A 38 -15.78 22.84 -7.61
N PRO A 39 -15.11 23.66 -8.47
CA PRO A 39 -15.80 24.59 -9.37
C PRO A 39 -16.70 23.91 -10.40
N LEU A 40 -16.52 22.60 -10.64
CA LEU A 40 -17.37 21.79 -11.52
C LEU A 40 -18.60 21.19 -10.80
N GLY A 41 -18.82 21.56 -9.53
CA GLY A 41 -19.98 21.13 -8.75
C GLY A 41 -19.81 19.81 -8.02
N VAL A 42 -18.59 19.29 -7.90
CA VAL A 42 -18.31 18.10 -7.06
C VAL A 42 -18.45 18.49 -5.60
N PRO A 43 -19.28 17.75 -4.79
CA PRO A 43 -19.52 18.08 -3.38
C PRO A 43 -18.29 17.68 -2.53
N LEU A 44 -17.36 18.61 -2.33
CA LEU A 44 -16.11 18.37 -1.59
C LEU A 44 -16.30 18.18 -0.09
N ASP A 45 -17.46 18.55 0.45
CA ASP A 45 -17.91 18.33 1.81
C ASP A 45 -18.48 16.92 2.05
N ASP A 46 -18.75 16.15 0.98
CA ASP A 46 -19.13 14.76 1.10
C ASP A 46 -17.91 13.86 1.41
N LEU A 47 -18.04 13.08 2.47
CA LEU A 47 -16.97 12.23 2.98
C LEU A 47 -16.51 11.16 1.98
N ALA A 48 -17.45 10.56 1.23
CA ALA A 48 -17.12 9.54 0.22
C ALA A 48 -16.35 10.16 -0.94
N VAL A 49 -16.72 11.39 -1.35
CA VAL A 49 -15.97 12.16 -2.34
C VAL A 49 -14.56 12.45 -1.84
N GLY A 50 -14.42 12.91 -0.58
CA GLY A 50 -13.12 13.16 0.04
C GLY A 50 -12.22 11.93 0.04
N LEU A 51 -12.76 10.76 0.39
CA LEU A 51 -12.03 9.49 0.36
C LEU A 51 -11.61 9.10 -1.06
N VAL A 52 -12.49 9.21 -2.04
CA VAL A 52 -12.15 8.94 -3.45
C VAL A 52 -11.02 9.85 -3.92
N LEU A 53 -11.12 11.15 -3.64
CA LEU A 53 -10.08 12.11 -4.04
C LEU A 53 -8.74 11.81 -3.35
N SER A 54 -8.77 11.37 -2.08
CA SER A 54 -7.57 10.97 -1.34
C SER A 54 -6.93 9.73 -1.95
N VAL A 55 -7.69 8.67 -2.19
CA VAL A 55 -7.19 7.42 -2.78
C VAL A 55 -6.64 7.65 -4.18
N VAL A 56 -7.39 8.34 -5.04
CA VAL A 56 -6.95 8.63 -6.41
C VAL A 56 -5.74 9.54 -6.41
N GLY A 57 -5.72 10.57 -5.57
CA GLY A 57 -4.59 11.48 -5.43
C GLY A 57 -3.33 10.77 -4.95
N LEU A 58 -3.43 9.87 -3.95
CA LEU A 58 -2.31 9.06 -3.48
C LEU A 58 -1.77 8.17 -4.60
N ALA A 59 -2.64 7.47 -5.33
CA ALA A 59 -2.22 6.65 -6.47
C ALA A 59 -1.50 7.46 -7.55
N ILE A 60 -2.03 8.65 -7.90
CA ILE A 60 -1.38 9.57 -8.83
C ILE A 60 -0.01 10.00 -8.31
N GLY A 61 0.10 10.37 -7.04
CA GLY A 61 1.34 10.80 -6.42
C GLY A 61 2.40 9.70 -6.41
N PHE A 62 2.03 8.48 -6.07
CA PHE A 62 2.92 7.32 -6.07
C PHE A 62 3.44 7.02 -7.48
N VAL A 63 2.54 6.93 -8.46
CA VAL A 63 2.92 6.67 -9.86
C VAL A 63 3.76 7.81 -10.44
N ALA A 64 3.38 9.07 -10.19
CA ALA A 64 4.14 10.22 -10.64
C ALA A 64 5.56 10.25 -10.04
N THR A 65 5.69 9.96 -8.75
CA THR A 65 6.99 9.90 -8.06
C THR A 65 7.84 8.74 -8.60
N ALA A 66 7.24 7.57 -8.84
CA ALA A 66 7.94 6.45 -9.46
C ALA A 66 8.47 6.82 -10.86
N ILE A 67 7.64 7.41 -11.72
CA ILE A 67 8.05 7.85 -13.06
C ILE A 67 9.12 8.95 -12.98
N ALA A 68 8.98 9.92 -12.10
CA ALA A 68 9.95 10.98 -11.90
C ALA A 68 11.32 10.41 -11.45
N TYR A 69 11.31 9.45 -10.51
CA TYR A 69 12.51 8.77 -10.05
C TYR A 69 13.19 7.99 -11.17
N LEU A 70 12.44 7.17 -11.93
CA LEU A 70 13.00 6.42 -13.06
C LEU A 70 13.64 7.35 -14.09
N ARG A 71 13.00 8.46 -14.43
CA ARG A 71 13.55 9.48 -15.34
C ARG A 71 14.81 10.13 -14.77
N TYR A 72 14.78 10.53 -13.51
CA TYR A 72 15.95 11.11 -12.84
C TYR A 72 17.17 10.18 -12.84
N ARG A 73 16.92 8.88 -12.69
CA ARG A 73 17.98 7.84 -12.68
C ARG A 73 18.29 7.29 -14.08
N ASN A 74 17.63 7.77 -15.14
CA ASN A 74 17.73 7.25 -16.52
C ASN A 74 17.42 5.74 -16.59
N LEU A 75 16.45 5.26 -15.82
CA LEU A 75 16.00 3.88 -15.82
C LEU A 75 14.81 3.71 -16.77
N PRO A 76 14.71 2.58 -17.50
CA PRO A 76 13.56 2.31 -18.35
C PRO A 76 12.32 1.93 -17.52
N LEU A 77 11.11 2.10 -18.08
CA LEU A 77 9.87 1.68 -17.44
C LEU A 77 9.79 0.15 -17.20
N SER A 78 10.52 -0.63 -17.99
CA SER A 78 10.64 -2.08 -17.78
C SER A 78 11.28 -2.45 -16.44
N SER A 79 11.98 -1.51 -15.77
CA SER A 79 12.49 -1.71 -14.40
C SER A 79 11.37 -1.96 -13.38
N LEU A 80 10.12 -1.58 -13.69
CA LEU A 80 8.96 -1.86 -12.84
C LEU A 80 8.50 -3.32 -12.92
N ARG A 81 9.04 -4.13 -13.84
CA ARG A 81 8.64 -5.53 -14.07
C ARG A 81 7.12 -5.67 -14.24
N LEU A 82 6.51 -4.74 -14.99
CA LEU A 82 5.06 -4.75 -15.25
C LEU A 82 4.77 -5.61 -16.49
N GLU A 83 4.45 -6.87 -16.27
CA GLU A 83 4.24 -7.88 -17.31
C GLU A 83 2.78 -8.37 -17.35
N ARG A 84 2.36 -8.93 -18.47
CA ARG A 84 1.04 -9.57 -18.56
C ARG A 84 1.03 -10.83 -17.70
N PRO A 85 0.05 -10.99 -16.77
CA PRO A 85 0.03 -12.13 -15.88
C PRO A 85 -0.22 -13.43 -16.65
N THR A 86 0.57 -14.44 -16.35
CA THR A 86 0.40 -15.82 -16.82
C THR A 86 -0.60 -16.57 -15.93
N LEU A 87 -1.00 -17.80 -16.31
CA LEU A 87 -1.82 -18.65 -15.45
C LEU A 87 -1.11 -19.02 -14.14
N LEU A 88 0.23 -19.11 -14.16
CA LEU A 88 1.01 -19.34 -12.95
C LEU A 88 0.95 -18.10 -12.03
N ASP A 89 1.04 -16.90 -12.60
CA ASP A 89 0.90 -15.66 -11.85
C ASP A 89 -0.48 -15.55 -11.19
N LEU A 90 -1.55 -15.93 -11.89
CA LEU A 90 -2.90 -16.01 -11.30
C LEU A 90 -2.96 -17.02 -10.15
N GLY A 91 -2.25 -18.15 -10.27
CA GLY A 91 -2.07 -19.10 -9.16
C GLY A 91 -1.37 -18.45 -7.95
N TRP A 92 -0.31 -17.65 -8.20
CA TRP A 92 0.36 -16.88 -7.14
C TRP A 92 -0.53 -15.81 -6.53
N VAL A 93 -1.40 -15.15 -7.31
CA VAL A 93 -2.39 -14.19 -6.78
C VAL A 93 -3.33 -14.87 -5.80
N VAL A 94 -3.90 -16.02 -6.16
CA VAL A 94 -4.80 -16.77 -5.26
C VAL A 94 -4.05 -17.22 -4.00
N ALA A 95 -2.90 -17.87 -4.17
CA ALA A 95 -2.11 -18.39 -3.04
C ALA A 95 -1.64 -17.24 -2.12
N GLY A 96 -1.14 -16.15 -2.69
CA GLY A 96 -0.68 -14.99 -1.93
C GLY A 96 -1.80 -14.33 -1.13
N THR A 97 -2.98 -14.15 -1.73
CA THR A 97 -4.15 -13.62 -1.02
C THR A 97 -4.55 -14.52 0.15
N LEU A 98 -4.62 -15.83 -0.06
CA LEU A 98 -4.94 -16.78 1.02
C LEU A 98 -3.89 -16.78 2.14
N VAL A 99 -2.61 -16.64 1.80
CA VAL A 99 -1.53 -16.51 2.79
C VAL A 99 -1.68 -15.21 3.59
N LEU A 100 -1.95 -14.07 2.95
CA LEU A 100 -2.17 -12.81 3.66
C LEU A 100 -3.36 -12.88 4.62
N LEU A 101 -4.49 -13.43 4.16
CA LEU A 101 -5.69 -13.62 5.00
C LEU A 101 -5.39 -14.57 6.18
N GLY A 102 -4.66 -15.66 5.93
CA GLY A 102 -4.25 -16.59 6.98
C GLY A 102 -3.31 -15.97 8.02
N ILE A 103 -2.35 -15.15 7.56
CA ILE A 103 -1.44 -14.43 8.47
C ILE A 103 -2.21 -13.38 9.27
N ALA A 104 -3.10 -12.61 8.64
CA ALA A 104 -3.91 -11.60 9.34
C ALA A 104 -4.77 -12.25 10.42
N LEU A 105 -5.43 -13.37 10.11
CA LEU A 105 -6.20 -14.15 11.08
C LEU A 105 -5.32 -14.67 12.21
N ALA A 106 -4.17 -15.27 11.90
CA ALA A 106 -3.26 -15.81 12.90
C ALA A 106 -2.69 -14.73 13.83
N LEU A 107 -2.36 -13.54 13.26
CA LEU A 107 -1.91 -12.40 14.07
C LEU A 107 -3.03 -11.82 14.93
N GLY A 108 -4.27 -11.76 14.43
CA GLY A 108 -5.45 -11.37 15.22
C GLY A 108 -5.63 -12.29 16.43
N VAL A 109 -5.67 -13.61 16.22
CA VAL A 109 -5.75 -14.60 17.31
C VAL A 109 -4.56 -14.47 18.28
N LEU A 110 -3.35 -14.22 17.77
CA LEU A 110 -2.18 -14.04 18.62
C LEU A 110 -2.31 -12.82 19.54
N VAL A 111 -2.81 -11.70 19.00
CA VAL A 111 -3.06 -10.47 19.79
C VAL A 111 -4.09 -10.73 20.88
N GLU A 112 -5.20 -11.41 20.58
CA GLU A 112 -6.21 -11.78 21.60
C GLU A 112 -5.67 -12.65 22.73
N LEU A 113 -4.67 -13.48 22.44
CA LEU A 113 -4.04 -14.36 23.44
C LEU A 113 -2.96 -13.68 24.28
N LEU A 114 -2.49 -12.52 23.89
CA LEU A 114 -1.41 -11.78 24.54
C LEU A 114 -1.98 -10.65 25.42
N PRO A 115 -1.33 -10.31 26.55
CA PRO A 115 -1.72 -9.17 27.38
C PRO A 115 -1.21 -7.85 26.76
N VAL A 116 -1.64 -7.55 25.54
CA VAL A 116 -1.28 -6.33 24.78
C VAL A 116 -2.55 -5.57 24.43
N SER A 117 -2.39 -4.29 24.05
CA SER A 117 -3.52 -3.50 23.56
C SER A 117 -4.06 -4.08 22.24
N GLU A 118 -5.35 -3.89 21.99
CA GLU A 118 -5.91 -4.16 20.65
C GLU A 118 -5.21 -3.34 19.58
N PRO A 119 -5.08 -3.85 18.34
CA PRO A 119 -4.57 -3.08 17.24
C PRO A 119 -5.43 -1.83 17.03
N SER A 120 -4.81 -0.68 16.79
CA SER A 120 -5.53 0.52 16.37
C SER A 120 -6.20 0.28 15.03
N GLU A 121 -7.41 0.76 14.85
CA GLU A 121 -8.14 0.66 13.59
C GLU A 121 -7.62 1.68 12.58
N HIS A 122 -7.72 1.33 11.31
CA HIS A 122 -7.47 2.26 10.23
C HIS A 122 -8.63 3.24 10.10
N GLN A 123 -8.37 4.53 9.92
CA GLN A 123 -9.39 5.59 9.83
C GLN A 123 -10.58 5.27 8.93
N VAL A 124 -10.40 4.49 7.86
CA VAL A 124 -11.51 4.09 6.97
C VAL A 124 -12.54 3.23 7.68
N PHE A 125 -12.12 2.40 8.65
CA PHE A 125 -13.05 1.57 9.43
C PHE A 125 -13.78 2.39 10.49
N GLU A 126 -13.10 3.32 11.17
CA GLU A 126 -13.75 4.30 12.07
C GLU A 126 -14.86 5.08 11.36
N ILE A 127 -14.60 5.54 10.13
CA ILE A 127 -15.61 6.22 9.30
C ILE A 127 -16.75 5.28 8.93
N ALA A 128 -16.47 4.01 8.69
CA ALA A 128 -17.44 3.02 8.28
C ALA A 128 -18.40 2.60 9.39
N GLU A 129 -18.09 2.81 10.68
CA GLU A 129 -19.04 2.60 11.78
C GLU A 129 -20.32 3.42 11.59
N ASP A 130 -20.20 4.67 11.15
CA ASP A 130 -21.33 5.55 10.86
C ASP A 130 -21.87 5.41 9.43
N ARG A 131 -21.00 5.01 8.47
CA ARG A 131 -21.30 4.97 7.03
C ARG A 131 -20.73 3.70 6.37
N PRO A 132 -21.29 2.51 6.66
CA PRO A 132 -20.74 1.23 6.19
C PRO A 132 -20.68 1.11 4.66
N GLU A 133 -21.55 1.83 3.91
CA GLU A 133 -21.52 1.85 2.45
C GLU A 133 -20.19 2.34 1.86
N ILE A 134 -19.37 3.08 2.62
CA ILE A 134 -18.03 3.51 2.21
C ILE A 134 -17.14 2.30 1.92
N LEU A 135 -17.28 1.22 2.67
CA LEU A 135 -16.50 -0.01 2.45
C LEU A 135 -16.77 -0.64 1.09
N LEU A 136 -18.04 -0.58 0.60
CA LEU A 136 -18.36 -1.05 -0.74
C LEU A 136 -17.67 -0.22 -1.83
N LEU A 137 -17.52 1.09 -1.60
CA LEU A 137 -16.76 1.97 -2.49
C LEU A 137 -15.27 1.64 -2.46
N MET A 138 -14.72 1.31 -1.29
CA MET A 138 -13.31 0.97 -1.12
C MET A 138 -12.91 -0.34 -1.80
N ILE A 139 -13.83 -1.26 -2.06
CA ILE A 139 -13.55 -2.51 -2.80
C ILE A 139 -12.95 -2.21 -4.18
N PRO A 140 -13.65 -1.55 -5.13
CA PRO A 140 -13.05 -1.21 -6.42
C PRO A 140 -11.87 -0.24 -6.30
N MET A 141 -11.86 0.67 -5.33
CA MET A 141 -10.74 1.58 -5.10
C MET A 141 -9.46 0.82 -4.76
N SER A 142 -9.54 -0.24 -3.96
CA SER A 142 -8.39 -1.09 -3.60
C SER A 142 -7.80 -1.78 -4.82
N LEU A 143 -8.64 -2.32 -5.68
CA LEU A 143 -8.22 -3.07 -6.86
C LEU A 143 -7.61 -2.18 -7.94
N LEU A 144 -8.15 -0.96 -8.11
CA LEU A 144 -7.79 -0.09 -9.24
C LEU A 144 -6.74 0.98 -8.88
N PHE A 145 -6.67 1.41 -7.62
CA PHE A 145 -5.86 2.54 -7.21
C PHE A 145 -4.90 2.22 -6.05
N VAL A 146 -5.39 1.67 -4.92
CA VAL A 146 -4.55 1.45 -3.75
C VAL A 146 -3.47 0.41 -4.06
N GLY A 147 -3.85 -0.84 -4.36
CA GLY A 147 -2.91 -1.90 -4.66
C GLY A 147 -1.93 -1.51 -5.77
N PRO A 148 -2.40 -1.15 -6.98
CA PRO A 148 -1.49 -0.77 -8.08
C PRO A 148 -0.63 0.46 -7.78
N GLY A 149 -1.20 1.50 -7.17
CA GLY A 149 -0.46 2.75 -6.88
C GLY A 149 0.68 2.54 -5.89
N GLU A 150 0.39 1.85 -4.79
CA GLU A 150 1.39 1.58 -3.76
C GLU A 150 2.45 0.60 -4.24
N GLU A 151 2.07 -0.48 -4.91
CA GLU A 151 3.03 -1.46 -5.37
C GLU A 151 3.98 -0.90 -6.45
N VAL A 152 3.52 0.02 -7.30
CA VAL A 152 4.39 0.73 -8.26
C VAL A 152 5.52 1.48 -7.55
N LEU A 153 5.23 2.20 -6.47
CA LEU A 153 6.25 2.94 -5.74
C LEU A 153 7.10 2.03 -4.84
N PHE A 154 6.44 1.23 -3.99
CA PHE A 154 7.13 0.47 -2.96
C PHE A 154 7.87 -0.75 -3.52
N ARG A 155 7.25 -1.54 -4.42
CA ARG A 155 7.90 -2.72 -5.02
C ARG A 155 8.67 -2.36 -6.29
N GLY A 156 7.98 -1.67 -7.21
CA GLY A 156 8.56 -1.32 -8.52
C GLY A 156 9.78 -0.41 -8.44
N VAL A 157 9.85 0.49 -7.44
CA VAL A 157 10.98 1.41 -7.29
C VAL A 157 11.79 1.11 -6.03
N ILE A 158 11.22 1.28 -4.83
CA ILE A 158 11.99 1.25 -3.58
C ILE A 158 12.61 -0.13 -3.37
N GLN A 159 11.80 -1.20 -3.41
CA GLN A 159 12.29 -2.56 -3.20
C GLN A 159 13.29 -2.96 -4.28
N THR A 160 12.97 -2.75 -5.57
CA THR A 160 13.89 -3.07 -6.67
C THR A 160 15.26 -2.43 -6.45
N ARG A 161 15.32 -1.17 -6.04
CA ARG A 161 16.61 -0.50 -5.78
C ARG A 161 17.33 -1.03 -4.54
N LEU A 162 16.58 -1.30 -3.46
CA LEU A 162 17.19 -1.85 -2.24
C LEU A 162 17.68 -3.28 -2.45
N VAL A 163 16.97 -4.10 -3.22
CA VAL A 163 17.38 -5.45 -3.60
C VAL A 163 18.67 -5.42 -4.45
N GLU A 164 18.74 -4.51 -5.42
CA GLU A 164 19.98 -4.32 -6.22
C GLU A 164 21.19 -3.95 -5.37
N PHE A 165 21.00 -3.22 -4.27
CA PHE A 165 22.10 -2.76 -3.41
C PHE A 165 22.47 -3.77 -2.32
N TYR A 166 21.47 -4.46 -1.73
CA TYR A 166 21.65 -5.21 -0.49
C TYR A 166 21.17 -6.67 -0.57
N GLY A 167 20.64 -7.10 -1.73
CA GLY A 167 20.04 -8.42 -1.93
C GLY A 167 18.60 -8.52 -1.40
N ASP A 168 17.93 -9.62 -1.78
CA ASP A 168 16.48 -9.80 -1.59
C ASP A 168 16.04 -9.63 -0.14
N ALA A 169 16.67 -10.33 0.79
CA ALA A 169 16.26 -10.34 2.19
C ALA A 169 16.28 -8.93 2.81
N VAL A 170 17.37 -8.18 2.62
CA VAL A 170 17.49 -6.82 3.17
C VAL A 170 16.58 -5.86 2.43
N GLY A 171 16.52 -5.95 1.10
CA GLY A 171 15.65 -5.10 0.28
C GLY A 171 14.18 -5.25 0.66
N ILE A 172 13.68 -6.47 0.81
CA ILE A 172 12.30 -6.76 1.24
C ILE A 172 12.03 -6.20 2.64
N VAL A 173 12.91 -6.51 3.62
CA VAL A 173 12.71 -6.07 5.00
C VAL A 173 12.70 -4.55 5.11
N VAL A 174 13.68 -3.86 4.51
CA VAL A 174 13.77 -2.39 4.59
C VAL A 174 12.58 -1.73 3.89
N THR A 175 12.19 -2.23 2.71
CA THR A 175 10.98 -1.72 2.02
C THR A 175 9.73 -1.91 2.88
N SER A 176 9.59 -3.07 3.54
CA SER A 176 8.45 -3.35 4.40
C SER A 176 8.40 -2.46 5.63
N VAL A 177 9.56 -2.08 6.19
CA VAL A 177 9.63 -1.06 7.25
C VAL A 177 9.16 0.30 6.72
N VAL A 178 9.67 0.74 5.56
CA VAL A 178 9.28 2.02 4.95
C VAL A 178 7.78 2.05 4.66
N PHE A 179 7.25 0.95 4.10
CA PHE A 179 5.82 0.79 3.83
C PHE A 179 4.97 0.91 5.09
N ALA A 180 5.30 0.15 6.14
CA ALA A 180 4.56 0.17 7.39
C ALA A 180 4.61 1.55 8.07
N VAL A 181 5.78 2.20 8.12
CA VAL A 181 5.93 3.55 8.68
C VAL A 181 5.17 4.61 7.86
N ALA A 182 5.08 4.44 6.54
CA ALA A 182 4.30 5.32 5.68
C ALA A 182 2.80 5.31 5.99
N HIS A 183 2.30 4.25 6.64
CA HIS A 183 0.91 4.12 7.06
C HIS A 183 0.61 4.72 8.43
N LEU A 184 1.61 5.16 9.21
CA LEU A 184 1.38 5.78 10.52
C LEU A 184 0.29 6.87 10.54
N PRO A 185 0.19 7.76 9.53
CA PRO A 185 -0.85 8.79 9.53
C PRO A 185 -2.29 8.26 9.44
N ALA A 186 -2.48 6.99 9.04
CA ALA A 186 -3.80 6.37 8.90
C ALA A 186 -4.29 5.69 10.20
N TYR A 187 -3.48 5.71 11.25
CA TYR A 187 -3.76 5.08 12.54
C TYR A 187 -3.58 6.08 13.67
N ALA A 188 -4.40 5.97 14.73
CA ALA A 188 -4.32 6.84 15.90
C ALA A 188 -4.61 6.05 17.20
N GLY A 189 -4.24 6.62 18.33
CA GLY A 189 -4.53 6.07 19.67
C GLY A 189 -3.58 4.96 20.12
N GLU A 190 -4.06 4.17 21.06
CA GLU A 190 -3.32 3.01 21.58
C GLU A 190 -3.31 1.86 20.55
N GLY A 191 -2.30 1.01 20.57
CA GLY A 191 -2.19 -0.14 19.67
C GLY A 191 -1.63 0.16 18.26
N VAL A 192 -1.32 1.42 17.92
CA VAL A 192 -0.71 1.78 16.61
C VAL A 192 0.53 0.94 16.31
N GLY A 193 1.40 0.70 17.31
CA GLY A 193 2.59 -0.14 17.12
C GLY A 193 2.26 -1.58 16.69
N ILE A 194 1.15 -2.14 17.16
CA ILE A 194 0.69 -3.49 16.80
C ILE A 194 0.18 -3.48 15.36
N SER A 195 -0.64 -2.49 14.98
CA SER A 195 -1.13 -2.32 13.60
C SER A 195 0.02 -2.19 12.61
N ILE A 196 1.03 -1.40 12.93
CA ILE A 196 2.24 -1.23 12.12
C ILE A 196 3.05 -2.54 12.02
N ALA A 197 3.15 -3.31 13.10
CA ALA A 197 3.81 -4.62 13.08
C ALA A 197 3.06 -5.65 12.22
N ILE A 198 1.72 -5.62 12.23
CA ILE A 198 0.88 -6.43 11.34
C ILE A 198 1.12 -6.02 9.88
N LEU A 199 1.04 -4.73 9.56
CA LEU A 199 1.31 -4.23 8.20
C LEU A 199 2.71 -4.60 7.71
N PHE A 200 3.72 -4.47 8.57
CA PHE A 200 5.09 -4.90 8.26
C PHE A 200 5.12 -6.39 7.88
N SER A 201 4.46 -7.24 8.66
CA SER A 201 4.43 -8.68 8.43
C SER A 201 3.76 -9.06 7.10
N LEU A 202 2.64 -8.41 6.76
CA LEU A 202 1.95 -8.59 5.49
C LEU A 202 2.77 -8.05 4.32
N SER A 203 3.44 -6.92 4.50
CA SER A 203 4.30 -6.29 3.51
C SER A 203 5.51 -7.17 3.12
N ILE A 204 6.08 -7.94 4.06
CA ILE A 204 7.14 -8.92 3.78
C ILE A 204 6.65 -9.97 2.76
N VAL A 205 5.44 -10.48 2.93
CA VAL A 205 4.88 -11.50 2.01
C VAL A 205 4.68 -10.91 0.61
N ILE A 206 4.12 -9.71 0.52
CA ILE A 206 3.92 -9.00 -0.75
C ILE A 206 5.27 -8.75 -1.44
N GLY A 207 6.28 -8.30 -0.68
CA GLY A 207 7.63 -8.08 -1.19
C GLY A 207 8.30 -9.37 -1.67
N TRP A 208 8.13 -10.46 -0.94
CA TRP A 208 8.62 -11.78 -1.37
C TRP A 208 7.93 -12.26 -2.65
N LEU A 209 6.62 -12.09 -2.78
CA LEU A 209 5.87 -12.44 -3.99
C LEU A 209 6.39 -11.67 -5.20
N TYR A 210 6.70 -10.38 -5.07
CA TYR A 210 7.26 -9.58 -6.14
C TYR A 210 8.60 -10.14 -6.66
N GLU A 211 9.54 -10.47 -5.77
CA GLU A 211 10.80 -11.07 -6.18
C GLU A 211 10.63 -12.49 -6.73
N ARG A 212 9.66 -13.24 -6.19
CA ARG A 212 9.40 -14.62 -6.61
C ARG A 212 8.76 -14.73 -7.99
N THR A 213 7.94 -13.76 -8.37
CA THR A 213 7.17 -13.79 -9.62
C THR A 213 7.76 -12.91 -10.70
N ASP A 214 8.68 -12.01 -10.36
CA ASP A 214 9.28 -11.03 -11.26
C ASP A 214 8.23 -10.22 -12.05
N ASN A 215 7.03 -10.05 -11.47
CA ASN A 215 5.89 -9.40 -12.11
C ASN A 215 5.10 -8.54 -11.11
N LEU A 216 5.10 -7.24 -11.31
CA LEU A 216 4.44 -6.25 -10.43
C LEU A 216 2.91 -6.44 -10.34
N VAL A 217 2.28 -7.03 -11.37
CA VAL A 217 0.84 -7.28 -11.37
C VAL A 217 0.42 -8.23 -10.26
N VAL A 218 1.29 -9.20 -9.91
CA VAL A 218 0.98 -10.18 -8.86
C VAL A 218 0.82 -9.52 -7.49
N PRO A 219 1.82 -8.81 -6.93
CA PRO A 219 1.66 -8.16 -5.64
C PRO A 219 0.55 -7.09 -5.66
N ALA A 220 0.37 -6.35 -6.76
CA ALA A 220 -0.70 -5.36 -6.89
C ALA A 220 -2.10 -5.99 -6.78
N LEU A 221 -2.33 -7.12 -7.44
CA LEU A 221 -3.58 -7.86 -7.33
C LEU A 221 -3.76 -8.50 -5.95
N VAL A 222 -2.72 -9.12 -5.39
CA VAL A 222 -2.76 -9.72 -4.05
C VAL A 222 -3.14 -8.67 -3.02
N HIS A 223 -2.49 -7.52 -3.04
CA HIS A 223 -2.76 -6.40 -2.14
C HIS A 223 -4.19 -5.87 -2.32
N GLY A 224 -4.59 -5.55 -3.55
CA GLY A 224 -5.92 -5.03 -3.84
C GLY A 224 -7.03 -6.01 -3.45
N ILE A 225 -6.89 -7.31 -3.74
CA ILE A 225 -7.87 -8.34 -3.38
C ILE A 225 -7.92 -8.55 -1.87
N TYR A 226 -6.77 -8.60 -1.19
CA TYR A 226 -6.72 -8.69 0.27
C TYR A 226 -7.53 -7.55 0.93
N ASN A 227 -7.28 -6.31 0.54
CA ASN A 227 -8.02 -5.15 1.05
C ASN A 227 -9.52 -5.23 0.70
N ALA A 228 -9.85 -5.64 -0.53
CA ALA A 228 -11.24 -5.80 -0.96
C ALA A 228 -12.00 -6.85 -0.12
N VAL A 229 -11.36 -7.99 0.18
CA VAL A 229 -11.94 -9.02 1.07
C VAL A 229 -12.11 -8.47 2.48
N LEU A 230 -11.13 -7.74 3.01
CA LEU A 230 -11.20 -7.14 4.34
C LEU A 230 -12.38 -6.14 4.41
N PHE A 231 -12.51 -5.22 3.45
CA PHE A 231 -13.62 -4.28 3.39
C PHE A 231 -14.98 -4.98 3.26
N ALA A 232 -15.08 -6.02 2.44
CA ALA A 232 -16.31 -6.80 2.31
C ALA A 232 -16.68 -7.50 3.62
N THR A 233 -15.69 -8.06 4.33
CA THR A 233 -15.90 -8.73 5.62
C THR A 233 -16.42 -7.75 6.67
N VAL A 234 -15.73 -6.61 6.84
CA VAL A 234 -16.16 -5.58 7.81
C VAL A 234 -17.53 -5.01 7.45
N TYR A 235 -17.83 -4.78 6.16
CA TYR A 235 -19.16 -4.36 5.72
C TYR A 235 -20.26 -5.33 6.17
N VAL A 236 -20.04 -6.63 5.96
CA VAL A 236 -21.00 -7.66 6.38
C VAL A 236 -21.15 -7.66 7.90
N THR A 237 -20.06 -7.57 8.66
CA THR A 237 -20.09 -7.51 10.13
C THR A 237 -20.87 -6.30 10.63
N LEU A 238 -20.71 -5.12 10.03
CA LEU A 238 -21.41 -3.89 10.46
C LEU A 238 -22.89 -3.84 10.05
N THR A 239 -23.29 -4.59 9.00
CA THR A 239 -24.66 -4.47 8.43
C THR A 239 -25.54 -5.68 8.68
N THR A 240 -25.02 -6.76 9.27
CA THR A 240 -25.78 -7.99 9.54
C THR A 240 -25.57 -8.44 10.99
N ASP A 241 -26.62 -9.05 11.58
CA ASP A 241 -26.55 -9.65 12.93
C ASP A 241 -25.95 -11.08 12.89
N LEU A 242 -24.95 -11.31 12.03
CA LEU A 242 -24.39 -12.66 11.83
C LEU A 242 -23.35 -13.07 12.88
N PHE A 243 -22.95 -12.16 13.80
CA PHE A 243 -21.97 -12.42 14.86
C PHE A 243 -22.40 -11.82 16.19
#